data_c1f9d98291f882c1c731698bb7477770
#
_entry.id   c1f9d98291f882c1c731698bb7477770
#
_cell.length_a   1.000
_cell.length_b   1.000
_cell.length_c   1.000
_cell.angle_alpha   90.00
_cell.angle_beta   90.00
_cell.angle_gamma   90.00
#
_symmetry.space_group_name_H-M   'P 1'
#
loop_
_entity.id
_entity.type
_entity.pdbx_description
1 polymer ?
#
loop_
_entity_poly.entity_id
_entity_poly.type
_entity_poly.pdbx_seq_one_letter_code
_entity_poly.pdbx_strand_id
1 'polypeptide(L)'
;MLYFRWFIFLGLLVLSTIGILPTVEYYSNYYQNPILQESHPEKTTELKNKSLTLGLDLQGGIHMVLELDLVDLYKNLMNDEYQNDFKELKFFENVLIDNSKSSTSASFIDNLFDNYDNESLINYYSDFIPENIPIGSESDFLKQALKDKLLIKLSSSTEIIRNRIDAIGVTEPLIQTKGNNQIIVEIAGIQDTSRAESLIKNTGTLEFIVVKDHFDSWTKKINQIDNNSNLSQYLYFHDGISMKNFNEFNISLSRSVIPYALVRNDEKVFVDLILKDTKNQELLIDSQFLWALAGDQIPGYTQLYFLNKYVELSGNEIKNPIAQQFPFEDINSGQWYISLEFINPMDFEEITDDNKGKFLAIILDGEIQMAPRINQKISGGKAQITGNFTKSEAKDMEAILVAGELPAKINIASKLQVDASLGSDSIVNGFNSILIALSLVLIFMILYYKGFGLLANFAMILNLLFILAFLSNPWINATLSLPGIAGIILTVGMAIDANVIIFERIREEMLKQKTIMDIIDIGYKKAFQTILDSNLTTLISATSLYLFGSGPIKGFAVTLSLGIICSMFTAIFVTRTILITFLSFRKIKELSI
;
A
#
# COMPACT_ATOMS: atom_id res chain seq x y z
N MET A 1 27.13 -30.65 31.31
CA MET A 1 25.91 -29.80 31.36
C MET A 1 26.26 -28.30 31.40
N LEU A 2 27.24 -27.86 32.20
CA LEU A 2 27.62 -26.43 32.28
C LEU A 2 28.20 -25.91 30.95
N TYR A 3 29.13 -26.63 30.30
CA TYR A 3 29.71 -26.25 28.99
C TYR A 3 28.62 -26.12 27.89
N PHE A 4 27.60 -26.96 27.90
CA PHE A 4 26.50 -26.89 26.96
C PHE A 4 25.65 -25.61 27.18
N ARG A 5 25.43 -25.19 28.42
CA ARG A 5 24.74 -23.94 28.74
C ARG A 5 25.53 -22.71 28.26
N TRP A 6 26.86 -22.74 28.48
CA TRP A 6 27.74 -21.68 27.98
C TRP A 6 27.75 -21.62 26.45
N PHE A 7 27.74 -22.78 25.79
CA PHE A 7 27.68 -22.83 24.34
C PHE A 7 26.39 -22.16 23.79
N ILE A 8 25.21 -22.45 24.36
CA ILE A 8 23.95 -21.83 23.99
C ILE A 8 24.00 -20.32 24.27
N PHE A 9 24.43 -19.90 25.45
CA PHE A 9 24.47 -18.49 25.83
C PHE A 9 25.42 -17.69 24.94
N LEU A 10 26.64 -18.14 24.72
CA LEU A 10 27.61 -17.45 23.87
C LEU A 10 27.18 -17.47 22.40
N GLY A 11 26.61 -18.57 21.94
CA GLY A 11 26.06 -18.64 20.59
C GLY A 11 24.97 -17.60 20.35
N LEU A 12 23.99 -17.49 21.26
CA LEU A 12 22.93 -16.46 21.16
C LEU A 12 23.50 -15.05 21.30
N LEU A 13 24.49 -14.83 22.17
CA LEU A 13 25.14 -13.53 22.32
C LEU A 13 25.83 -13.08 21.02
N VAL A 14 26.60 -13.99 20.39
CA VAL A 14 27.24 -13.71 19.10
C VAL A 14 26.24 -13.45 17.99
N LEU A 15 25.20 -14.28 17.89
CA LEU A 15 24.13 -14.09 16.90
C LEU A 15 23.42 -12.75 17.11
N SER A 16 23.14 -12.38 18.35
CA SER A 16 22.47 -11.11 18.65
C SER A 16 23.35 -9.90 18.36
N THR A 17 24.67 -9.97 18.67
CA THR A 17 25.57 -8.87 18.32
C THR A 17 25.74 -8.72 16.82
N ILE A 18 25.83 -9.81 16.06
CA ILE A 18 25.87 -9.78 14.59
C ILE A 18 24.57 -9.22 14.03
N GLY A 19 23.41 -9.62 14.58
CA GLY A 19 22.10 -9.18 14.12
C GLY A 19 21.82 -7.69 14.31
N ILE A 20 22.40 -7.06 15.36
CA ILE A 20 22.19 -5.63 15.62
C ILE A 20 23.18 -4.71 14.89
N LEU A 21 24.34 -5.23 14.44
CA LEU A 21 25.36 -4.44 13.77
C LEU A 21 24.85 -3.64 12.57
N PRO A 22 24.04 -4.20 11.62
CA PRO A 22 23.50 -3.44 10.51
C PRO A 22 22.65 -2.25 10.97
N THR A 23 21.85 -2.43 12.03
CA THR A 23 21.03 -1.37 12.62
C THR A 23 21.89 -0.24 13.17
N VAL A 24 22.94 -0.56 13.94
CA VAL A 24 23.85 0.45 14.48
C VAL A 24 24.59 1.17 13.35
N GLU A 25 25.11 0.45 12.35
CA GLU A 25 25.83 1.05 11.22
C GLU A 25 24.91 1.95 10.38
N TYR A 26 23.68 1.52 10.10
CA TYR A 26 22.72 2.29 9.33
C TYR A 26 22.33 3.60 10.05
N TYR A 27 21.85 3.51 11.30
CA TYR A 27 21.35 4.69 12.02
C TYR A 27 22.47 5.64 12.48
N SER A 28 23.69 5.16 12.71
CA SER A 28 24.81 6.03 13.09
C SER A 28 25.45 6.77 11.92
N ASN A 29 25.53 6.16 10.74
CA ASN A 29 26.31 6.69 9.64
C ASN A 29 25.49 7.13 8.43
N TYR A 30 24.40 6.42 8.11
CA TYR A 30 23.66 6.62 6.85
C TYR A 30 22.33 7.34 7.03
N TYR A 31 21.58 7.09 8.10
CA TYR A 31 20.19 7.55 8.25
C TYR A 31 19.99 9.06 8.09
N GLN A 32 20.91 9.88 8.62
CA GLN A 32 20.84 11.34 8.55
C GLN A 32 21.88 11.95 7.59
N ASN A 33 22.53 11.15 6.75
CA ASN A 33 23.58 11.63 5.87
C ASN A 33 23.27 11.33 4.39
N PRO A 34 22.52 12.24 3.69
CA PRO A 34 22.14 12.04 2.29
C PRO A 34 23.35 11.88 1.36
N ILE A 35 24.47 12.54 1.64
CA ILE A 35 25.70 12.43 0.83
C ILE A 35 26.26 11.00 0.86
N LEU A 36 26.24 10.34 2.02
CA LEU A 36 26.69 8.96 2.12
C LEU A 36 25.68 7.98 1.49
N GLN A 37 24.40 8.29 1.56
CA GLN A 37 23.36 7.48 0.89
C GLN A 37 23.52 7.51 -0.63
N GLU A 38 23.74 8.68 -1.21
CA GLU A 38 23.95 8.85 -2.65
C GLU A 38 25.28 8.27 -3.15
N SER A 39 26.33 8.37 -2.33
CA SER A 39 27.67 7.84 -2.70
C SER A 39 27.76 6.31 -2.65
N HIS A 40 26.93 5.65 -1.83
CA HIS A 40 26.94 4.19 -1.65
C HIS A 40 25.51 3.61 -1.64
N PRO A 41 24.77 3.71 -2.74
CA PRO A 41 23.34 3.36 -2.78
C PRO A 41 23.07 1.88 -2.50
N GLU A 42 23.89 0.97 -3.04
CA GLU A 42 23.75 -0.47 -2.81
C GLU A 42 23.95 -0.85 -1.34
N LYS A 43 25.02 -0.34 -0.72
CA LYS A 43 25.29 -0.59 0.69
C LYS A 43 24.24 0.02 1.61
N THR A 44 23.76 1.20 1.28
CA THR A 44 22.67 1.87 2.02
C THR A 44 21.40 1.05 1.99
N THR A 45 21.02 0.55 0.83
CA THR A 45 19.85 -0.31 0.66
C THR A 45 20.00 -1.64 1.40
N GLU A 46 21.18 -2.27 1.31
CA GLU A 46 21.45 -3.52 2.03
C GLU A 46 21.36 -3.34 3.55
N LEU A 47 21.99 -2.30 4.09
CA LEU A 47 21.97 -1.99 5.53
C LEU A 47 20.55 -1.63 5.98
N LYS A 48 19.81 -0.84 5.20
CA LYS A 48 18.44 -0.47 5.48
C LYS A 48 17.55 -1.70 5.62
N ASN A 49 17.65 -2.63 4.67
CA ASN A 49 16.85 -3.87 4.65
C ASN A 49 17.21 -4.85 5.79
N LYS A 50 18.41 -4.74 6.35
CA LYS A 50 18.88 -5.55 7.50
C LYS A 50 18.78 -4.83 8.84
N SER A 51 18.35 -3.58 8.84
CA SER A 51 18.25 -2.76 10.06
C SER A 51 16.85 -2.84 10.65
N LEU A 52 16.72 -2.40 11.90
CA LEU A 52 15.45 -2.24 12.58
C LEU A 52 14.57 -1.25 11.81
N THR A 53 13.40 -1.69 11.36
CA THR A 53 12.40 -0.84 10.72
C THR A 53 11.64 -0.02 11.76
N LEU A 54 11.52 1.29 11.51
CA LEU A 54 10.75 2.20 12.36
C LEU A 54 9.36 2.37 11.78
N GLY A 55 8.35 2.37 12.63
CA GLY A 55 6.96 2.58 12.24
C GLY A 55 6.64 4.03 11.87
N LEU A 56 5.43 4.24 11.38
CA LEU A 56 4.90 5.52 10.96
C LEU A 56 5.05 6.62 12.02
N ASP A 57 4.81 6.27 13.28
CA ASP A 57 4.88 7.18 14.44
C ASP A 57 6.29 7.75 14.70
N LEU A 58 7.32 7.06 14.20
CA LEU A 58 8.72 7.41 14.43
C LEU A 58 9.43 7.99 13.21
N GLN A 59 9.05 7.58 11.99
CA GLN A 59 9.64 8.12 10.76
C GLN A 59 8.78 9.18 10.08
N GLY A 60 7.54 9.35 10.54
CA GLY A 60 6.54 10.07 9.77
C GLY A 60 6.05 9.26 8.57
N GLY A 61 5.14 9.82 7.79
CA GLY A 61 4.57 9.19 6.61
C GLY A 61 3.06 9.28 6.57
N ILE A 62 2.39 8.29 5.96
CA ILE A 62 0.95 8.31 5.73
C ILE A 62 0.27 7.00 6.16
N HIS A 63 -0.87 7.15 6.83
CA HIS A 63 -1.82 6.07 7.08
C HIS A 63 -3.11 6.37 6.34
N MET A 64 -3.56 5.45 5.50
CA MET A 64 -4.79 5.57 4.74
C MET A 64 -5.69 4.36 4.97
N VAL A 65 -6.98 4.63 5.11
CA VAL A 65 -8.02 3.61 4.98
C VAL A 65 -8.66 3.83 3.62
N LEU A 66 -8.48 2.88 2.74
CA LEU A 66 -8.99 2.86 1.40
C LEU A 66 -10.27 2.03 1.37
N GLU A 67 -11.21 2.40 0.53
CA GLU A 67 -12.47 1.70 0.36
C GLU A 67 -12.71 1.43 -1.12
N LEU A 68 -12.93 0.16 -1.46
CA LEU A 68 -13.26 -0.24 -2.81
C LEU A 68 -14.69 0.22 -3.14
N ASP A 69 -14.87 0.92 -4.25
CA ASP A 69 -16.18 1.37 -4.70
C ASP A 69 -17.02 0.18 -5.17
N LEU A 70 -18.03 -0.17 -4.36
CA LEU A 70 -18.88 -1.32 -4.63
C LEU A 70 -19.80 -1.08 -5.83
N VAL A 71 -20.23 0.17 -6.05
CA VAL A 71 -21.06 0.53 -7.20
C VAL A 71 -20.29 0.30 -8.49
N ASP A 72 -19.06 0.81 -8.54
CA ASP A 72 -18.17 0.65 -9.69
C ASP A 72 -17.79 -0.83 -9.89
N LEU A 73 -17.48 -1.55 -8.79
CA LEU A 73 -17.16 -2.98 -8.84
C LEU A 73 -18.29 -3.82 -9.45
N TYR A 74 -19.50 -3.70 -8.93
CA TYR A 74 -20.61 -4.54 -9.38
C TYR A 74 -21.13 -4.12 -10.75
N LYS A 75 -20.99 -2.85 -11.12
CA LYS A 75 -21.20 -2.39 -12.49
C LYS A 75 -20.22 -3.05 -13.48
N ASN A 76 -18.95 -3.11 -13.13
CA ASN A 76 -17.90 -3.73 -13.96
C ASN A 76 -17.97 -5.28 -14.01
N LEU A 77 -18.74 -5.89 -13.12
CA LEU A 77 -18.98 -7.34 -13.11
C LEU A 77 -20.24 -7.76 -13.90
N MET A 78 -21.03 -6.83 -14.42
CA MET A 78 -22.16 -7.15 -15.30
C MET A 78 -21.67 -7.82 -16.59
N ASN A 79 -22.53 -8.61 -17.21
CA ASN A 79 -22.26 -9.20 -18.51
C ASN A 79 -22.08 -8.12 -19.59
N ASP A 80 -21.22 -8.38 -20.57
CA ASP A 80 -20.87 -7.45 -21.65
C ASP A 80 -22.08 -6.93 -22.42
N GLU A 81 -23.13 -7.75 -22.59
CA GLU A 81 -24.38 -7.37 -23.27
C GLU A 81 -25.04 -6.17 -22.58
N TYR A 82 -25.15 -6.22 -21.23
CA TYR A 82 -25.78 -5.16 -20.44
C TYR A 82 -24.84 -3.98 -20.17
N GLN A 83 -23.53 -4.22 -20.11
CA GLN A 83 -22.54 -3.13 -20.02
C GLN A 83 -22.55 -2.24 -21.27
N ASN A 84 -22.82 -2.81 -22.43
CA ASN A 84 -22.90 -2.10 -23.71
C ASN A 84 -24.26 -1.43 -23.96
N ASP A 85 -25.32 -1.80 -23.22
CA ASP A 85 -26.61 -1.08 -23.26
C ASP A 85 -26.59 0.09 -22.28
N PHE A 86 -26.45 1.31 -22.82
CA PHE A 86 -26.39 2.53 -22.03
C PHE A 86 -27.59 2.73 -21.09
N LYS A 87 -28.82 2.35 -21.52
CA LYS A 87 -30.03 2.56 -20.72
C LYS A 87 -30.09 1.60 -19.55
N GLU A 88 -29.80 0.33 -19.80
CA GLU A 88 -29.76 -0.70 -18.77
C GLU A 88 -28.61 -0.45 -17.78
N LEU A 89 -27.42 -0.15 -18.28
CA LEU A 89 -26.27 0.17 -17.47
C LEU A 89 -26.55 1.35 -16.52
N LYS A 90 -27.10 2.45 -17.05
CA LYS A 90 -27.40 3.64 -16.25
C LYS A 90 -28.55 3.41 -15.26
N PHE A 91 -29.57 2.64 -15.68
CA PHE A 91 -30.65 2.25 -14.78
C PHE A 91 -30.10 1.44 -13.59
N PHE A 92 -29.32 0.42 -13.88
CA PHE A 92 -28.77 -0.44 -12.82
C PHE A 92 -27.72 0.28 -11.96
N GLU A 93 -26.91 1.17 -12.54
CA GLU A 93 -26.00 2.05 -11.78
C GLU A 93 -26.75 2.87 -10.72
N ASN A 94 -27.92 3.42 -11.06
CA ASN A 94 -28.75 4.13 -10.09
C ASN A 94 -29.27 3.20 -8.99
N VAL A 95 -29.65 1.97 -9.32
CA VAL A 95 -30.05 0.95 -8.33
C VAL A 95 -28.91 0.65 -7.36
N LEU A 96 -27.69 0.46 -7.86
CA LEU A 96 -26.51 0.23 -7.04
C LEU A 96 -26.20 1.44 -6.15
N ILE A 97 -26.32 2.67 -6.68
CA ILE A 97 -26.13 3.91 -5.92
C ILE A 97 -27.15 4.02 -4.78
N ASP A 98 -28.42 3.75 -5.05
CA ASP A 98 -29.47 3.82 -4.01
C ASP A 98 -29.30 2.72 -2.98
N ASN A 99 -28.88 1.52 -3.38
CA ASN A 99 -28.51 0.45 -2.47
C ASN A 99 -27.31 0.84 -1.58
N SER A 100 -26.30 1.51 -2.12
CA SER A 100 -25.12 1.96 -1.36
C SER A 100 -25.46 2.98 -0.26
N LYS A 101 -26.48 3.80 -0.47
CA LYS A 101 -26.96 4.78 0.54
C LYS A 101 -27.70 4.12 1.70
N SER A 102 -28.34 2.98 1.47
CA SER A 102 -29.20 2.27 2.42
C SER A 102 -28.52 1.10 3.12
N SER A 103 -27.34 0.70 2.68
CA SER A 103 -26.61 -0.48 3.15
C SER A 103 -25.22 -0.14 3.66
N THR A 104 -24.69 -0.98 4.56
CA THR A 104 -23.27 -1.01 4.87
C THR A 104 -22.55 -1.88 3.84
N SER A 105 -21.24 -1.73 3.69
CA SER A 105 -20.44 -2.57 2.80
C SER A 105 -20.58 -4.08 3.10
N ALA A 106 -20.80 -4.45 4.35
CA ALA A 106 -21.01 -5.83 4.75
C ALA A 106 -22.38 -6.38 4.32
N SER A 107 -23.40 -5.53 4.24
CA SER A 107 -24.78 -5.89 3.88
C SER A 107 -25.16 -5.51 2.45
N PHE A 108 -24.23 -4.96 1.67
CA PHE A 108 -24.53 -4.41 0.33
C PHE A 108 -25.20 -5.44 -0.59
N ILE A 109 -24.64 -6.63 -0.71
CA ILE A 109 -25.20 -7.70 -1.53
C ILE A 109 -26.51 -8.23 -0.94
N ASP A 110 -26.57 -8.41 0.39
CA ASP A 110 -27.79 -8.88 1.03
C ASP A 110 -28.96 -7.94 0.75
N ASN A 111 -28.74 -6.63 0.96
CA ASN A 111 -29.74 -5.62 0.69
C ASN A 111 -30.12 -5.51 -0.81
N LEU A 112 -29.15 -5.72 -1.71
CA LEU A 112 -29.42 -5.70 -3.15
C LEU A 112 -30.40 -6.81 -3.52
N PHE A 113 -30.18 -8.06 -3.06
CA PHE A 113 -31.05 -9.19 -3.32
C PHE A 113 -32.40 -9.13 -2.58
N ASP A 114 -32.46 -8.43 -1.45
CA ASP A 114 -33.69 -8.27 -0.68
C ASP A 114 -34.62 -7.18 -1.26
N ASN A 115 -34.06 -6.18 -1.94
CA ASN A 115 -34.81 -5.00 -2.42
C ASN A 115 -34.93 -4.89 -3.93
N TYR A 116 -34.24 -5.71 -4.71
CA TYR A 116 -34.28 -5.69 -6.16
C TYR A 116 -34.74 -7.02 -6.74
N ASP A 117 -35.23 -6.99 -7.99
CA ASP A 117 -35.73 -8.18 -8.69
C ASP A 117 -34.61 -9.19 -8.96
N ASN A 118 -34.75 -10.39 -8.38
CA ASN A 118 -33.74 -11.44 -8.47
C ASN A 118 -33.60 -12.00 -9.90
N GLU A 119 -34.66 -12.00 -10.71
CA GLU A 119 -34.59 -12.47 -12.09
C GLU A 119 -33.74 -11.52 -12.95
N SER A 120 -33.88 -10.22 -12.75
CA SER A 120 -33.02 -9.23 -13.39
C SER A 120 -31.56 -9.35 -12.95
N LEU A 121 -31.30 -9.59 -11.66
CA LEU A 121 -29.94 -9.81 -11.16
C LEU A 121 -29.30 -11.07 -11.75
N ILE A 122 -30.05 -12.15 -11.89
CA ILE A 122 -29.59 -13.38 -12.54
C ILE A 122 -29.19 -13.12 -13.99
N ASN A 123 -29.98 -12.31 -14.73
CA ASN A 123 -29.65 -11.95 -16.09
C ASN A 123 -28.41 -11.07 -16.19
N TYR A 124 -28.26 -10.05 -15.32
CA TYR A 124 -27.10 -9.15 -15.34
C TYR A 124 -25.79 -9.87 -15.01
N TYR A 125 -25.85 -10.96 -14.25
CA TYR A 125 -24.66 -11.70 -13.79
C TYR A 125 -24.69 -13.18 -14.16
N SER A 126 -25.33 -13.54 -15.27
CA SER A 126 -25.50 -14.94 -15.71
C SER A 126 -24.18 -15.68 -15.88
N ASP A 127 -23.09 -15.00 -16.21
CA ASP A 127 -21.75 -15.58 -16.39
C ASP A 127 -21.17 -16.18 -15.10
N PHE A 128 -21.69 -15.80 -13.95
CA PHE A 128 -21.29 -16.37 -12.66
C PHE A 128 -22.11 -17.59 -12.25
N ILE A 129 -23.11 -17.99 -13.02
CA ILE A 129 -24.01 -19.09 -12.72
C ILE A 129 -23.62 -20.31 -13.57
N PRO A 130 -23.15 -21.42 -12.98
CA PRO A 130 -22.88 -22.66 -13.72
C PRO A 130 -24.16 -23.29 -14.28
N GLU A 131 -24.07 -23.92 -15.45
CA GLU A 131 -25.21 -24.57 -16.15
C GLU A 131 -25.90 -25.70 -15.34
N ASN A 132 -25.28 -26.23 -14.32
CA ASN A 132 -25.73 -27.42 -13.58
C ASN A 132 -26.28 -27.13 -12.17
N ILE A 133 -26.89 -25.95 -11.96
CA ILE A 133 -27.49 -25.60 -10.66
C ILE A 133 -28.93 -26.11 -10.55
N PRO A 134 -29.38 -26.58 -9.36
CA PRO A 134 -30.78 -26.92 -9.13
C PRO A 134 -31.70 -25.72 -9.37
N ILE A 135 -32.78 -25.95 -10.09
CA ILE A 135 -33.81 -24.92 -10.39
C ILE A 135 -34.31 -24.31 -9.08
N GLY A 136 -34.26 -22.98 -8.96
CA GLY A 136 -34.70 -22.22 -7.78
C GLY A 136 -33.61 -21.91 -6.75
N SER A 137 -32.36 -22.38 -6.94
CA SER A 137 -31.20 -22.01 -6.08
C SER A 137 -30.24 -21.03 -6.74
N GLU A 138 -30.55 -20.53 -7.92
CA GLU A 138 -29.73 -19.62 -8.74
C GLU A 138 -29.43 -18.30 -8.00
N SER A 139 -30.45 -17.73 -7.36
CA SER A 139 -30.33 -16.49 -6.60
C SER A 139 -29.38 -16.60 -5.40
N ASP A 140 -29.51 -17.68 -4.61
CA ASP A 140 -28.63 -17.91 -3.43
C ASP A 140 -27.20 -18.19 -3.86
N PHE A 141 -27.03 -18.95 -4.96
CA PHE A 141 -25.71 -19.22 -5.53
C PHE A 141 -25.06 -17.93 -6.04
N LEU A 142 -25.78 -17.14 -6.81
CA LEU A 142 -25.30 -15.87 -7.34
C LEU A 142 -24.92 -14.90 -6.22
N LYS A 143 -25.75 -14.80 -5.19
CA LYS A 143 -25.49 -13.99 -4.00
C LYS A 143 -24.15 -14.36 -3.34
N GLN A 144 -23.87 -15.67 -3.19
CA GLN A 144 -22.61 -16.14 -2.64
C GLN A 144 -21.45 -15.90 -3.61
N ALA A 145 -21.64 -16.18 -4.90
CA ALA A 145 -20.62 -15.96 -5.93
C ALA A 145 -20.17 -14.49 -5.99
N LEU A 146 -21.09 -13.54 -5.89
CA LEU A 146 -20.78 -12.10 -5.87
C LEU A 146 -20.02 -11.69 -4.59
N LYS A 147 -20.36 -12.29 -3.43
CA LYS A 147 -19.60 -12.07 -2.18
C LYS A 147 -18.17 -12.61 -2.30
N ASP A 148 -17.99 -13.78 -2.86
CA ASP A 148 -16.68 -14.40 -3.06
C ASP A 148 -15.84 -13.58 -4.07
N LYS A 149 -16.47 -13.07 -5.14
CA LYS A 149 -15.83 -12.16 -6.10
C LYS A 149 -15.34 -10.87 -5.45
N LEU A 150 -16.11 -10.28 -4.54
CA LEU A 150 -15.68 -9.11 -3.79
C LEU A 150 -14.38 -9.39 -3.02
N LEU A 151 -14.29 -10.50 -2.30
CA LEU A 151 -13.10 -10.88 -1.54
C LEU A 151 -11.88 -11.11 -2.45
N ILE A 152 -12.08 -11.78 -3.58
CA ILE A 152 -11.02 -12.00 -4.59
C ILE A 152 -10.54 -10.66 -5.14
N LYS A 153 -11.47 -9.77 -5.52
CA LYS A 153 -11.14 -8.46 -6.08
C LYS A 153 -10.47 -7.54 -5.05
N LEU A 154 -10.88 -7.61 -3.78
CA LEU A 154 -10.23 -6.90 -2.69
C LEU A 154 -8.78 -7.38 -2.47
N SER A 155 -8.57 -8.71 -2.51
CA SER A 155 -7.23 -9.29 -2.42
C SER A 155 -6.34 -8.88 -3.60
N SER A 156 -6.88 -8.93 -4.83
CA SER A 156 -6.19 -8.46 -6.03
C SER A 156 -5.83 -6.97 -5.94
N SER A 157 -6.77 -6.13 -5.49
CA SER A 157 -6.49 -4.69 -5.29
C SER A 157 -5.37 -4.45 -4.27
N THR A 158 -5.34 -5.24 -3.20
CA THR A 158 -4.29 -5.16 -2.18
C THR A 158 -2.91 -5.46 -2.77
N GLU A 159 -2.81 -6.47 -3.65
CA GLU A 159 -1.56 -6.84 -4.32
C GLU A 159 -1.14 -5.80 -5.36
N ILE A 160 -2.08 -5.26 -6.14
CA ILE A 160 -1.81 -4.18 -7.09
C ILE A 160 -1.27 -2.94 -6.37
N ILE A 161 -1.91 -2.52 -5.27
CA ILE A 161 -1.45 -1.39 -4.45
C ILE A 161 -0.05 -1.65 -3.91
N ARG A 162 0.23 -2.86 -3.43
CA ARG A 162 1.56 -3.26 -2.95
C ARG A 162 2.61 -3.08 -4.04
N ASN A 163 2.38 -3.62 -5.22
CA ASN A 163 3.31 -3.54 -6.35
C ASN A 163 3.59 -2.08 -6.76
N ARG A 164 2.57 -1.22 -6.73
CA ARG A 164 2.72 0.22 -7.05
C ARG A 164 3.55 0.95 -6.00
N ILE A 165 3.35 0.65 -4.72
CA ILE A 165 4.09 1.28 -3.62
C ILE A 165 5.54 0.76 -3.59
N ASP A 166 5.75 -0.52 -3.83
CA ASP A 166 7.10 -1.11 -3.90
C ASP A 166 7.92 -0.49 -5.05
N ALA A 167 7.28 -0.17 -6.18
CA ALA A 167 7.93 0.47 -7.32
C ALA A 167 8.49 1.87 -7.03
N ILE A 168 7.94 2.61 -6.05
CA ILE A 168 8.49 3.90 -5.61
C ILE A 168 9.61 3.76 -4.56
N GLY A 169 10.01 2.54 -4.24
CA GLY A 169 11.14 2.27 -3.36
C GLY A 169 10.86 2.45 -1.87
N VAL A 170 9.59 2.38 -1.47
CA VAL A 170 9.21 2.35 -0.06
C VAL A 170 9.52 0.97 0.51
N THR A 171 10.26 0.94 1.60
CA THR A 171 10.57 -0.32 2.29
C THR A 171 9.43 -0.71 3.22
N GLU A 172 8.92 -1.91 3.04
CA GLU A 172 7.97 -2.59 3.92
C GLU A 172 6.69 -1.79 4.25
N PRO A 173 5.88 -1.40 3.25
CA PRO A 173 4.57 -0.82 3.53
C PRO A 173 3.68 -1.86 4.23
N LEU A 174 2.93 -1.45 5.26
CA LEU A 174 1.90 -2.30 5.83
C LEU A 174 0.63 -2.16 5.00
N ILE A 175 0.30 -3.20 4.23
CA ILE A 175 -0.91 -3.24 3.42
C ILE A 175 -1.71 -4.48 3.81
N GLN A 176 -2.93 -4.27 4.31
CA GLN A 176 -3.79 -5.36 4.76
C GLN A 176 -5.27 -5.04 4.53
N THR A 177 -6.05 -6.07 4.24
CA THR A 177 -7.51 -5.94 4.14
C THR A 177 -8.14 -5.76 5.51
N LYS A 178 -9.21 -4.96 5.57
CA LYS A 178 -10.04 -4.75 6.76
C LYS A 178 -11.52 -4.87 6.40
N GLY A 179 -12.22 -5.80 7.05
CA GLY A 179 -13.62 -6.05 6.71
C GLY A 179 -13.77 -6.57 5.28
N ASN A 180 -14.87 -6.19 4.62
CA ASN A 180 -15.25 -6.76 3.33
C ASN A 180 -14.82 -5.92 2.12
N ASN A 181 -14.54 -4.61 2.29
CA ASN A 181 -14.22 -3.72 1.17
C ASN A 181 -13.14 -2.68 1.49
N GLN A 182 -12.49 -2.75 2.65
CA GLN A 182 -11.47 -1.77 3.04
C GLN A 182 -10.07 -2.36 2.97
N ILE A 183 -9.10 -1.50 2.65
CA ILE A 183 -7.67 -1.78 2.65
C ILE A 183 -6.99 -0.71 3.52
N ILE A 184 -6.23 -1.15 4.52
CA ILE A 184 -5.36 -0.26 5.30
C ILE A 184 -4.01 -0.22 4.62
N VAL A 185 -3.50 0.98 4.39
CA VAL A 185 -2.17 1.25 3.83
C VAL A 185 -1.42 2.17 4.78
N GLU A 186 -0.29 1.69 5.30
CA GLU A 186 0.64 2.50 6.10
C GLU A 186 1.98 2.55 5.40
N ILE A 187 2.45 3.75 5.11
CA ILE A 187 3.71 4.00 4.42
C ILE A 187 4.57 4.89 5.31
N ALA A 188 5.55 4.30 5.96
CA ALA A 188 6.49 5.04 6.80
C ALA A 188 7.63 5.65 5.96
N GLY A 189 8.11 6.82 6.36
CA GLY A 189 9.27 7.47 5.77
C GLY A 189 9.06 8.10 4.39
N ILE A 190 7.83 8.14 3.87
CA ILE A 190 7.53 8.81 2.60
C ILE A 190 7.44 10.32 2.82
N GLN A 191 8.15 11.09 1.99
CA GLN A 191 8.11 12.56 2.03
C GLN A 191 7.01 13.13 1.13
N ASP A 192 6.82 12.56 -0.06
CA ASP A 192 5.78 12.96 -1.01
C ASP A 192 4.54 12.08 -0.86
N THR A 193 3.68 12.47 0.07
CA THR A 193 2.42 11.77 0.33
C THR A 193 1.40 11.93 -0.81
N SER A 194 1.49 13.02 -1.58
CA SER A 194 0.60 13.28 -2.72
C SER A 194 0.88 12.32 -3.87
N ARG A 195 2.15 12.02 -4.11
CA ARG A 195 2.58 11.04 -5.10
C ARG A 195 2.07 9.62 -4.75
N ALA A 196 2.22 9.21 -3.47
CA ALA A 196 1.69 7.92 -3.02
C ALA A 196 0.17 7.83 -3.19
N GLU A 197 -0.55 8.90 -2.85
CA GLU A 197 -2.00 8.98 -3.01
C GLU A 197 -2.42 8.85 -4.47
N SER A 198 -1.72 9.54 -5.39
CA SER A 198 -1.97 9.45 -6.83
C SER A 198 -1.79 8.02 -7.34
N LEU A 199 -0.68 7.36 -6.99
CA LEU A 199 -0.40 5.97 -7.39
C LEU A 199 -1.45 4.97 -6.90
N ILE A 200 -2.01 5.21 -5.73
CA ILE A 200 -3.04 4.34 -5.13
C ILE A 200 -4.41 4.59 -5.77
N LYS A 201 -4.77 5.84 -6.04
CA LYS A 201 -6.09 6.22 -6.56
C LYS A 201 -6.27 5.89 -8.03
N ASN A 202 -5.21 5.98 -8.82
CA ASN A 202 -5.30 5.73 -10.26
C ASN A 202 -5.71 4.28 -10.50
N THR A 203 -6.77 4.07 -11.28
CA THR A 203 -7.24 2.71 -11.60
C THR A 203 -6.23 1.98 -12.48
N GLY A 204 -5.51 2.71 -13.34
CA GLY A 204 -4.55 2.14 -14.28
C GLY A 204 -5.22 1.56 -15.52
N THR A 205 -6.46 1.97 -15.78
CA THR A 205 -7.21 1.56 -16.97
C THR A 205 -6.61 2.24 -18.19
N LEU A 206 -5.93 1.46 -19.03
CA LEU A 206 -5.36 1.92 -20.28
C LEU A 206 -6.21 1.47 -21.45
N GLU A 207 -6.63 2.42 -22.30
CA GLU A 207 -7.50 2.17 -23.45
C GLU A 207 -6.93 2.83 -24.71
N PHE A 208 -7.14 2.16 -25.84
CA PHE A 208 -6.79 2.67 -27.17
C PHE A 208 -8.08 2.85 -27.97
N ILE A 209 -8.39 4.10 -28.33
CA ILE A 209 -9.67 4.44 -28.97
C ILE A 209 -9.44 5.33 -30.20
N VAL A 210 -10.11 5.01 -31.30
CA VAL A 210 -10.02 5.81 -32.53
C VAL A 210 -10.75 7.15 -32.38
N VAL A 211 -10.08 8.24 -32.75
CA VAL A 211 -10.63 9.60 -32.76
C VAL A 211 -11.54 9.80 -33.95
N LYS A 212 -12.70 10.44 -33.72
CA LYS A 212 -13.58 10.94 -34.79
C LYS A 212 -13.07 12.30 -35.28
N ASP A 213 -12.06 12.27 -36.14
CA ASP A 213 -11.24 13.41 -36.52
C ASP A 213 -11.77 14.24 -37.71
N HIS A 214 -12.92 13.86 -38.30
CA HIS A 214 -13.55 14.61 -39.37
C HIS A 214 -14.48 15.69 -38.80
N PHE A 215 -14.33 16.93 -39.29
CA PHE A 215 -15.15 18.09 -38.85
C PHE A 215 -16.64 17.87 -39.07
N ASP A 216 -17.06 17.15 -40.13
CA ASP A 216 -18.45 16.80 -40.37
C ASP A 216 -19.05 15.94 -39.24
N SER A 217 -18.26 15.06 -38.65
CA SER A 217 -18.68 14.24 -37.49
C SER A 217 -18.89 15.13 -36.26
N TRP A 218 -17.99 16.05 -36.01
CA TRP A 218 -18.10 17.07 -34.97
C TRP A 218 -19.37 17.91 -35.17
N THR A 219 -19.57 18.50 -36.36
CA THR A 219 -20.69 19.36 -36.68
C THR A 219 -22.04 18.65 -36.49
N LYS A 220 -22.13 17.42 -36.96
CA LYS A 220 -23.37 16.63 -36.83
C LYS A 220 -23.71 16.40 -35.35
N LYS A 221 -22.71 16.05 -34.53
CA LYS A 221 -22.94 15.72 -33.13
C LYS A 221 -23.16 16.97 -32.27
N ILE A 222 -22.40 18.04 -32.48
CA ILE A 222 -22.56 19.32 -31.77
C ILE A 222 -23.92 19.92 -32.04
N ASN A 223 -24.39 19.93 -33.30
CA ASN A 223 -25.72 20.44 -33.64
C ASN A 223 -26.85 19.65 -32.98
N GLN A 224 -26.67 18.34 -32.78
CA GLN A 224 -27.63 17.52 -32.01
C GLN A 224 -27.69 17.92 -30.54
N ILE A 225 -26.51 18.16 -29.94
CA ILE A 225 -26.38 18.59 -28.54
C ILE A 225 -26.91 20.02 -28.37
N ASP A 226 -26.63 20.91 -29.30
CA ASP A 226 -27.04 22.31 -29.25
C ASP A 226 -28.59 22.49 -29.32
N ASN A 227 -29.32 21.49 -29.79
CA ASN A 227 -30.77 21.50 -29.65
C ASN A 227 -31.24 21.51 -28.19
N ASN A 228 -30.42 21.04 -27.28
CA ASN A 228 -30.69 20.97 -25.83
C ASN A 228 -29.86 21.96 -25.01
N SER A 229 -28.67 22.32 -25.52
CA SER A 229 -27.68 23.12 -24.80
C SER A 229 -26.68 23.75 -25.78
N ASN A 230 -26.12 24.91 -25.45
CA ASN A 230 -25.24 25.66 -26.35
C ASN A 230 -23.76 25.22 -26.21
N LEU A 231 -23.43 23.98 -26.59
CA LEU A 231 -22.06 23.48 -26.52
C LEU A 231 -21.14 24.22 -27.49
N SER A 232 -21.63 24.53 -28.69
CA SER A 232 -20.85 25.18 -29.76
C SER A 232 -20.19 26.50 -29.36
N GLN A 233 -20.79 27.24 -28.42
CA GLN A 233 -20.20 28.52 -27.97
C GLN A 233 -18.90 28.40 -27.22
N TYR A 234 -18.61 27.24 -26.63
CA TYR A 234 -17.43 26.96 -25.82
C TYR A 234 -16.31 26.27 -26.61
N LEU A 235 -16.57 25.85 -27.86
CA LEU A 235 -15.62 25.08 -28.67
C LEU A 235 -14.89 25.99 -29.65
N TYR A 236 -13.58 25.91 -29.64
CA TYR A 236 -12.68 26.63 -30.55
C TYR A 236 -11.86 25.63 -31.37
N PHE A 237 -11.64 25.92 -32.63
CA PHE A 237 -10.85 25.11 -33.54
C PHE A 237 -9.74 25.93 -34.16
N HIS A 238 -8.62 25.30 -34.47
CA HIS A 238 -7.49 25.94 -35.11
C HIS A 238 -7.46 25.60 -36.60
N ASP A 239 -7.52 26.61 -37.49
CA ASP A 239 -7.55 26.43 -38.94
C ASP A 239 -6.14 26.41 -39.60
N GLY A 240 -5.08 26.28 -38.78
CA GLY A 240 -3.68 26.37 -39.20
C GLY A 240 -3.12 27.80 -39.16
N ILE A 241 -3.98 28.82 -39.10
CA ILE A 241 -3.61 30.25 -39.08
C ILE A 241 -4.09 30.93 -37.80
N SER A 242 -5.32 30.66 -37.41
CA SER A 242 -5.96 31.32 -36.26
C SER A 242 -6.92 30.37 -35.55
N MET A 243 -7.23 30.71 -34.29
CA MET A 243 -8.23 30.04 -33.50
C MET A 243 -9.59 30.72 -33.70
N LYS A 244 -10.61 29.95 -34.04
CA LYS A 244 -11.97 30.43 -34.28
C LYS A 244 -12.98 29.62 -33.48
N ASN A 245 -14.03 30.29 -32.99
CA ASN A 245 -15.16 29.62 -32.39
C ASN A 245 -15.86 28.70 -33.42
N PHE A 246 -16.46 27.61 -32.96
CA PHE A 246 -17.19 26.66 -33.82
C PHE A 246 -18.15 27.34 -34.76
N ASN A 247 -18.92 28.32 -34.29
CA ASN A 247 -19.96 29.03 -35.08
C ASN A 247 -19.35 29.94 -36.16
N GLU A 248 -18.10 30.32 -36.03
CA GLU A 248 -17.35 31.14 -37.00
C GLU A 248 -16.49 30.28 -37.94
N PHE A 249 -16.39 28.99 -37.66
CA PHE A 249 -15.59 28.08 -38.45
C PHE A 249 -16.24 27.82 -39.81
N ASN A 250 -15.55 28.19 -40.85
CA ASN A 250 -16.15 28.29 -42.19
C ASN A 250 -16.38 26.89 -42.81
N ILE A 251 -17.53 26.71 -43.45
CA ILE A 251 -17.96 25.46 -44.09
C ILE A 251 -16.98 24.96 -45.18
N SER A 252 -16.13 25.83 -45.73
CA SER A 252 -15.08 25.44 -46.67
C SER A 252 -14.02 24.47 -46.08
N LEU A 253 -13.97 24.31 -44.77
CA LEU A 253 -13.09 23.40 -44.03
C LEU A 253 -13.78 22.09 -43.65
N SER A 254 -15.00 21.82 -44.12
CA SER A 254 -15.78 20.62 -43.78
C SER A 254 -15.07 19.29 -44.04
N ARG A 255 -14.03 19.27 -44.89
CA ARG A 255 -13.17 18.09 -45.15
C ARG A 255 -11.87 18.11 -44.33
N SER A 256 -11.67 19.06 -43.45
CA SER A 256 -10.47 19.14 -42.62
C SER A 256 -10.46 18.05 -41.55
N VAL A 257 -9.29 17.48 -41.33
CA VAL A 257 -9.05 16.55 -40.24
C VAL A 257 -8.75 17.37 -38.98
N ILE A 258 -9.61 17.27 -37.98
CA ILE A 258 -9.51 18.02 -36.72
C ILE A 258 -9.56 17.01 -35.57
N PRO A 259 -8.41 16.74 -34.93
CA PRO A 259 -8.36 15.71 -33.87
C PRO A 259 -9.04 16.16 -32.57
N TYR A 260 -9.07 17.45 -32.26
CA TYR A 260 -9.60 18.00 -31.01
C TYR A 260 -10.18 19.40 -31.18
N ALA A 261 -11.08 19.75 -30.28
CA ALA A 261 -11.47 21.13 -30.01
C ALA A 261 -10.68 21.71 -28.85
N LEU A 262 -10.57 23.01 -28.79
CA LEU A 262 -9.98 23.77 -27.69
C LEU A 262 -11.12 24.38 -26.86
N VAL A 263 -11.03 24.25 -25.55
CA VAL A 263 -11.95 24.86 -24.59
C VAL A 263 -11.16 25.69 -23.61
N ARG A 264 -11.63 26.89 -23.29
CA ARG A 264 -10.98 27.74 -22.30
C ARG A 264 -11.02 27.06 -20.92
N ASN A 265 -9.96 27.16 -20.15
CA ASN A 265 -9.86 26.47 -18.85
C ASN A 265 -10.94 26.94 -17.86
N ASP A 266 -11.36 28.20 -17.93
CA ASP A 266 -12.46 28.75 -17.12
C ASP A 266 -13.85 28.26 -17.56
N GLU A 267 -13.98 27.78 -18.78
CA GLU A 267 -15.23 27.26 -19.37
C GLU A 267 -15.37 25.74 -19.28
N LYS A 268 -14.31 25.01 -18.91
CA LYS A 268 -14.28 23.53 -18.82
C LYS A 268 -15.44 22.96 -17.99
N VAL A 269 -15.75 23.58 -16.85
CA VAL A 269 -16.82 23.14 -15.95
C VAL A 269 -18.20 23.22 -16.64
N PHE A 270 -18.44 24.23 -17.46
CA PHE A 270 -19.71 24.37 -18.20
C PHE A 270 -19.85 23.29 -19.27
N VAL A 271 -18.75 23.00 -20.00
CA VAL A 271 -18.73 21.92 -20.99
C VAL A 271 -18.99 20.57 -20.31
N ASP A 272 -18.35 20.31 -19.16
CA ASP A 272 -18.59 19.08 -18.39
C ASP A 272 -20.06 18.92 -17.97
N LEU A 273 -20.70 20.00 -17.52
CA LEU A 273 -22.12 19.97 -17.17
C LEU A 273 -23.00 19.65 -18.37
N ILE A 274 -22.71 20.25 -19.53
CA ILE A 274 -23.43 19.99 -20.76
C ILE A 274 -23.26 18.54 -21.21
N LEU A 275 -22.03 18.02 -21.19
CA LEU A 275 -21.74 16.66 -21.63
C LEU A 275 -22.31 15.59 -20.66
N LYS A 276 -22.43 15.91 -19.37
CA LYS A 276 -23.01 15.01 -18.36
C LYS A 276 -24.53 15.05 -18.27
N ASP A 277 -25.18 16.00 -18.94
CA ASP A 277 -26.66 16.05 -19.01
C ASP A 277 -27.21 14.75 -19.60
N THR A 278 -28.25 14.20 -18.97
CA THR A 278 -28.85 12.91 -19.35
C THR A 278 -29.30 12.86 -20.80
N LYS A 279 -29.92 13.95 -21.28
CA LYS A 279 -30.38 14.05 -22.66
C LYS A 279 -29.25 14.05 -23.67
N ASN A 280 -28.13 14.69 -23.33
CA ASN A 280 -26.94 14.73 -24.18
C ASN A 280 -26.19 13.40 -24.16
N GLN A 281 -26.17 12.69 -23.02
CA GLN A 281 -25.63 11.35 -22.91
C GLN A 281 -26.37 10.33 -23.78
N GLU A 282 -27.68 10.44 -23.90
CA GLU A 282 -28.48 9.61 -24.84
C GLU A 282 -28.11 9.83 -26.32
N LEU A 283 -27.58 11.02 -26.66
CA LEU A 283 -27.08 11.31 -27.99
C LEU A 283 -25.66 10.74 -28.23
N LEU A 284 -24.94 10.38 -27.17
CA LEU A 284 -23.55 9.93 -27.19
C LEU A 284 -23.42 8.40 -27.05
N ILE A 285 -24.40 7.61 -27.52
CA ILE A 285 -24.38 6.14 -27.42
C ILE A 285 -23.20 5.53 -28.19
N ASP A 286 -22.87 6.07 -29.37
CA ASP A 286 -21.79 5.59 -30.28
C ASP A 286 -20.49 6.36 -30.15
N SER A 287 -20.41 7.31 -29.24
CA SER A 287 -19.30 8.27 -29.17
C SER A 287 -19.15 8.86 -27.78
N GLN A 288 -18.02 9.45 -27.53
CA GLN A 288 -17.72 10.12 -26.26
C GLN A 288 -16.79 11.32 -26.44
N PHE A 289 -16.84 12.23 -25.48
CA PHE A 289 -15.89 13.34 -25.39
C PHE A 289 -14.99 13.13 -24.18
N LEU A 290 -13.66 13.19 -24.39
CA LEU A 290 -12.68 13.10 -23.32
C LEU A 290 -11.68 14.24 -23.36
N TRP A 291 -11.24 14.65 -22.20
CA TRP A 291 -10.20 15.68 -22.03
C TRP A 291 -8.81 15.12 -22.21
N ALA A 292 -7.91 15.90 -22.79
CA ALA A 292 -6.49 15.62 -22.70
C ALA A 292 -5.98 15.96 -21.31
N LEU A 293 -5.00 15.18 -20.84
CA LEU A 293 -4.20 15.52 -19.68
C LEU A 293 -3.50 16.87 -20.00
N ALA A 294 -3.54 17.80 -19.06
CA ALA A 294 -3.06 19.16 -19.26
C ALA A 294 -1.58 19.19 -19.65
N GLY A 295 -1.32 19.23 -20.93
CA GLY A 295 -0.02 19.51 -21.54
C GLY A 295 -0.22 20.66 -22.50
N ASP A 296 -0.04 21.87 -21.99
CA ASP A 296 -0.37 23.11 -22.68
C ASP A 296 0.42 23.29 -23.97
N GLN A 297 -0.15 22.85 -25.07
CA GLN A 297 0.30 23.37 -26.37
C GLN A 297 -0.19 24.81 -26.60
N ILE A 298 -1.31 25.20 -25.97
CA ILE A 298 -1.88 26.56 -26.07
C ILE A 298 -2.25 27.02 -24.66
N PRO A 299 -1.53 28.00 -24.08
CA PRO A 299 -1.81 28.50 -22.73
C PRO A 299 -3.26 29.01 -22.59
N GLY A 300 -3.93 28.58 -21.50
CA GLY A 300 -5.30 28.96 -21.19
C GLY A 300 -6.39 28.11 -21.84
N TYR A 301 -6.04 27.07 -22.59
CA TYR A 301 -6.98 26.16 -23.23
C TYR A 301 -6.65 24.70 -22.91
N THR A 302 -7.69 23.88 -22.79
CA THR A 302 -7.62 22.42 -22.68
C THR A 302 -8.18 21.78 -23.94
N GLN A 303 -7.54 20.69 -24.39
CA GLN A 303 -7.99 19.93 -25.56
C GLN A 303 -9.12 18.99 -25.19
N LEU A 304 -10.19 19.00 -26.00
CA LEU A 304 -11.32 18.09 -25.91
C LEU A 304 -11.35 17.24 -27.19
N TYR A 305 -11.29 15.93 -27.04
CA TYR A 305 -11.34 14.98 -28.14
C TYR A 305 -12.72 14.37 -28.29
N PHE A 306 -13.11 14.10 -29.53
CA PHE A 306 -14.32 13.37 -29.89
C PHE A 306 -13.94 11.98 -30.39
N LEU A 307 -14.39 10.94 -29.70
CA LEU A 307 -13.92 9.58 -29.84
C LEU A 307 -15.06 8.60 -30.18
N ASN A 308 -14.71 7.45 -30.70
CA ASN A 308 -15.60 6.30 -30.69
C ASN A 308 -15.95 5.91 -29.25
N LYS A 309 -17.02 5.15 -29.04
CA LYS A 309 -17.36 4.56 -27.73
C LYS A 309 -16.60 3.25 -27.50
N TYR A 310 -16.27 2.54 -28.58
CA TYR A 310 -15.64 1.22 -28.51
C TYR A 310 -14.15 1.35 -28.29
N VAL A 311 -13.65 0.54 -27.34
CA VAL A 311 -12.23 0.38 -27.06
C VAL A 311 -11.65 -0.62 -28.07
N GLU A 312 -10.65 -0.20 -28.83
CA GLU A 312 -9.99 -1.08 -29.82
C GLU A 312 -9.04 -2.07 -29.13
N LEU A 313 -8.30 -1.61 -28.12
CA LEU A 313 -7.39 -2.41 -27.30
C LEU A 313 -7.40 -1.91 -25.86
N SER A 314 -7.26 -2.83 -24.91
CA SER A 314 -7.22 -2.53 -23.48
C SER A 314 -5.81 -2.74 -22.89
N GLY A 315 -5.57 -2.17 -21.70
CA GLY A 315 -4.33 -2.32 -20.96
C GLY A 315 -3.99 -3.76 -20.58
N ASN A 316 -4.99 -4.64 -20.52
CA ASN A 316 -4.78 -6.07 -20.25
C ASN A 316 -4.04 -6.80 -21.40
N GLU A 317 -3.96 -6.19 -22.57
CA GLU A 317 -3.30 -6.72 -23.75
C GLU A 317 -1.86 -6.27 -23.90
N ILE A 318 -1.34 -5.48 -22.94
CA ILE A 318 0.06 -5.02 -22.95
C ILE A 318 0.95 -5.85 -22.03
N LYS A 319 2.25 -5.85 -22.37
CA LYS A 319 3.32 -6.44 -21.57
C LYS A 319 4.55 -5.53 -21.58
N ASN A 320 5.42 -5.70 -20.60
CA ASN A 320 6.71 -5.04 -20.50
C ASN A 320 6.65 -3.50 -20.65
N PRO A 321 5.75 -2.76 -19.97
CA PRO A 321 5.82 -1.31 -19.98
C PRO A 321 7.09 -0.86 -19.27
N ILE A 322 7.90 -0.01 -19.92
CA ILE A 322 9.20 0.46 -19.42
C ILE A 322 9.35 1.94 -19.69
N ALA A 323 9.62 2.73 -18.64
CA ALA A 323 9.98 4.14 -18.78
C ALA A 323 11.43 4.29 -19.23
N GLN A 324 11.63 4.98 -20.35
CA GLN A 324 12.92 5.19 -20.99
C GLN A 324 13.10 6.65 -21.36
N GLN A 325 14.35 7.07 -21.50
CA GLN A 325 14.70 8.41 -21.99
C GLN A 325 15.09 8.34 -23.46
N PHE A 326 14.63 9.31 -24.26
CA PHE A 326 15.03 9.39 -25.64
C PHE A 326 16.56 9.54 -25.77
N PRO A 327 17.20 8.80 -26.71
CA PRO A 327 18.63 8.93 -26.98
C PRO A 327 19.04 10.36 -27.33
N PHE A 328 20.30 10.71 -27.09
CA PHE A 328 20.84 12.05 -27.39
C PHE A 328 20.76 12.44 -28.88
N GLU A 329 20.61 11.49 -29.77
CA GLU A 329 20.51 11.70 -31.22
C GLU A 329 19.08 11.98 -31.70
N ASP A 330 18.07 11.81 -30.83
CA ASP A 330 16.65 12.03 -31.15
C ASP A 330 16.28 13.51 -31.02
N ILE A 331 15.27 13.94 -31.80
CA ILE A 331 14.70 15.30 -31.74
C ILE A 331 14.13 15.59 -30.34
N ASN A 332 13.62 14.54 -29.67
CA ASN A 332 13.06 14.60 -28.32
C ASN A 332 14.10 14.26 -27.23
N SER A 333 15.40 14.40 -27.54
CA SER A 333 16.48 14.06 -26.60
C SER A 333 16.24 14.62 -25.20
N GLY A 334 16.41 13.78 -24.21
CA GLY A 334 16.24 14.13 -22.80
C GLY A 334 14.82 14.01 -22.26
N GLN A 335 13.79 13.87 -23.11
CA GLN A 335 12.41 13.60 -22.68
C GLN A 335 12.23 12.13 -22.30
N TRP A 336 11.26 11.86 -21.41
CA TRP A 336 10.91 10.51 -21.00
C TRP A 336 9.68 10.02 -21.78
N TYR A 337 9.65 8.72 -22.07
CA TYR A 337 8.52 8.04 -22.70
C TYR A 337 8.34 6.64 -22.09
N ILE A 338 7.17 6.06 -22.24
CA ILE A 338 6.88 4.70 -21.85
C ILE A 338 6.81 3.84 -23.10
N SER A 339 7.72 2.87 -23.21
CA SER A 339 7.67 1.83 -24.23
C SER A 339 6.80 0.69 -23.75
N LEU A 340 5.93 0.17 -24.61
CA LEU A 340 5.08 -0.97 -24.31
C LEU A 340 4.98 -1.92 -25.51
N GLU A 341 4.67 -3.18 -25.23
CA GLU A 341 4.48 -4.22 -26.24
C GLU A 341 3.11 -4.86 -26.04
N PHE A 342 2.40 -5.15 -27.13
CA PHE A 342 1.15 -5.90 -27.08
C PHE A 342 1.42 -7.41 -26.96
N ILE A 343 0.59 -8.10 -26.17
CA ILE A 343 0.66 -9.56 -25.99
C ILE A 343 0.44 -10.26 -27.34
N ASN A 344 -0.59 -9.80 -28.08
CA ASN A 344 -0.86 -10.23 -29.44
C ASN A 344 -0.48 -9.10 -30.43
N PRO A 345 0.69 -9.15 -31.08
CA PRO A 345 1.11 -8.14 -32.03
C PRO A 345 0.20 -8.02 -33.27
N MET A 346 -0.53 -9.09 -33.62
CA MET A 346 -1.38 -9.12 -34.84
C MET A 346 -2.60 -8.20 -34.67
N ASP A 347 -3.20 -8.16 -33.51
CA ASP A 347 -4.38 -7.31 -33.25
C ASP A 347 -4.02 -5.82 -33.39
N PHE A 348 -2.88 -5.41 -32.83
CA PHE A 348 -2.39 -4.04 -32.97
C PHE A 348 -2.01 -3.71 -34.44
N GLU A 349 -1.45 -4.69 -35.16
CA GLU A 349 -1.13 -4.56 -36.58
C GLU A 349 -2.38 -4.39 -37.43
N GLU A 350 -3.45 -5.15 -37.18
CA GLU A 350 -4.74 -5.06 -37.88
C GLU A 350 -5.42 -3.73 -37.61
N ILE A 351 -5.53 -3.31 -36.33
CA ILE A 351 -6.13 -2.04 -35.94
C ILE A 351 -5.40 -0.85 -36.58
N THR A 352 -4.06 -0.88 -36.60
CA THR A 352 -3.29 0.19 -37.24
C THR A 352 -3.37 0.17 -38.76
N ASP A 353 -3.62 -0.99 -39.38
CA ASP A 353 -3.85 -1.09 -40.82
C ASP A 353 -5.23 -0.54 -41.23
N ASP A 354 -6.29 -0.87 -40.49
CA ASP A 354 -7.66 -0.46 -40.76
C ASP A 354 -7.91 1.03 -40.47
N ASN A 355 -7.12 1.60 -39.57
CA ASN A 355 -7.26 2.98 -39.14
C ASN A 355 -6.13 3.91 -39.64
N LYS A 356 -5.49 3.56 -40.75
CA LYS A 356 -4.49 4.43 -41.39
C LYS A 356 -5.02 5.84 -41.67
N GLY A 357 -4.24 6.84 -41.31
CA GLY A 357 -4.54 8.25 -41.49
C GLY A 357 -5.40 8.86 -40.38
N LYS A 358 -6.02 8.05 -39.51
CA LYS A 358 -6.78 8.51 -38.34
C LYS A 358 -5.87 8.68 -37.13
N PHE A 359 -6.42 9.28 -36.08
CA PHE A 359 -5.75 9.41 -34.78
C PHE A 359 -6.21 8.30 -33.84
N LEU A 360 -5.26 7.72 -33.10
CA LEU A 360 -5.51 6.73 -32.06
C LEU A 360 -5.21 7.35 -30.70
N ALA A 361 -6.25 7.60 -29.92
CA ALA A 361 -6.10 8.15 -28.58
C ALA A 361 -5.63 7.04 -27.62
N ILE A 362 -4.62 7.35 -26.82
CA ILE A 362 -4.14 6.55 -25.70
C ILE A 362 -4.66 7.21 -24.44
N ILE A 363 -5.53 6.50 -23.73
CA ILE A 363 -6.30 7.01 -22.60
C ILE A 363 -5.86 6.26 -21.35
N LEU A 364 -5.57 6.97 -20.30
CA LEU A 364 -5.29 6.39 -18.97
C LEU A 364 -6.28 7.01 -17.98
N ASP A 365 -7.06 6.16 -17.32
CA ASP A 365 -8.05 6.56 -16.32
C ASP A 365 -9.07 7.61 -16.83
N GLY A 366 -9.45 7.50 -18.10
CA GLY A 366 -10.42 8.40 -18.73
C GLY A 366 -9.85 9.74 -19.20
N GLU A 367 -8.53 9.94 -19.10
CA GLU A 367 -7.84 11.13 -19.61
C GLU A 367 -6.90 10.77 -20.76
N ILE A 368 -6.93 11.54 -21.83
CA ILE A 368 -6.10 11.30 -23.01
C ILE A 368 -4.66 11.75 -22.71
N GLN A 369 -3.74 10.81 -22.75
CA GLN A 369 -2.31 11.06 -22.61
C GLN A 369 -1.72 11.62 -23.90
N MET A 370 -2.11 11.03 -25.03
CA MET A 370 -1.74 11.45 -26.37
C MET A 370 -2.69 10.86 -27.41
N ALA A 371 -2.73 11.45 -28.61
CA ALA A 371 -3.47 10.92 -29.75
C ALA A 371 -2.61 11.03 -31.02
N PRO A 372 -1.66 10.09 -31.26
CA PRO A 372 -0.83 10.10 -32.44
C PRO A 372 -1.62 9.74 -33.69
N ARG A 373 -1.21 10.28 -34.84
CA ARG A 373 -1.73 9.88 -36.14
C ARG A 373 -1.10 8.58 -36.58
N ILE A 374 -1.90 7.64 -37.04
CA ILE A 374 -1.45 6.38 -37.62
C ILE A 374 -0.98 6.65 -39.05
N ASN A 375 0.31 6.78 -39.28
CA ASN A 375 0.84 7.09 -40.60
C ASN A 375 0.94 5.84 -41.49
N GLN A 376 1.20 4.69 -40.86
CA GLN A 376 1.35 3.40 -41.52
C GLN A 376 1.03 2.26 -40.58
N LYS A 377 0.76 1.08 -41.10
CA LYS A 377 0.63 -0.17 -40.37
C LYS A 377 1.87 -0.37 -39.48
N ILE A 378 1.64 -0.70 -38.19
CA ILE A 378 2.69 -0.91 -37.20
C ILE A 378 2.82 -2.42 -36.95
N SER A 379 3.84 -3.03 -37.55
CA SER A 379 4.12 -4.44 -37.33
C SER A 379 4.99 -4.64 -36.08
N GLY A 380 4.78 -5.76 -35.38
CA GLY A 380 5.60 -6.15 -34.22
C GLY A 380 5.06 -5.72 -32.88
N GLY A 381 3.88 -5.07 -32.82
CA GLY A 381 3.14 -4.84 -31.57
C GLY A 381 3.83 -3.92 -30.57
N LYS A 382 4.66 -2.98 -31.02
CA LYS A 382 5.34 -2.01 -30.13
C LYS A 382 4.71 -0.63 -30.25
N ALA A 383 4.42 -0.01 -29.12
CA ALA A 383 3.93 1.35 -29.04
C ALA A 383 4.74 2.15 -28.01
N GLN A 384 4.61 3.48 -28.08
CA GLN A 384 5.26 4.41 -27.17
C GLN A 384 4.26 5.47 -26.71
N ILE A 385 4.17 5.67 -25.40
CA ILE A 385 3.43 6.81 -24.83
C ILE A 385 4.44 7.93 -24.62
N THR A 386 4.30 9.00 -25.40
CA THR A 386 5.16 10.18 -25.34
C THR A 386 4.43 11.36 -24.74
N GLY A 387 5.14 12.23 -24.03
CA GLY A 387 4.60 13.44 -23.40
C GLY A 387 5.71 14.23 -22.73
N ASN A 388 5.37 15.35 -22.11
CA ASN A 388 6.32 16.13 -21.32
C ASN A 388 6.54 15.49 -19.92
N PHE A 389 6.80 14.20 -19.88
CA PHE A 389 6.97 13.49 -18.61
C PHE A 389 8.31 13.85 -17.95
N THR A 390 8.26 14.14 -16.67
CA THR A 390 9.43 14.08 -15.80
C THR A 390 9.84 12.63 -15.59
N LYS A 391 11.05 12.39 -15.13
CA LYS A 391 11.51 11.04 -14.76
C LYS A 391 10.57 10.36 -13.75
N SER A 392 10.08 11.13 -12.78
CA SER A 392 9.19 10.62 -11.73
C SER A 392 7.85 10.19 -12.30
N GLU A 393 7.21 11.02 -13.11
CA GLU A 393 5.91 10.72 -13.73
C GLU A 393 5.99 9.52 -14.66
N ALA A 394 7.06 9.40 -15.47
CA ALA A 394 7.26 8.24 -16.33
C ALA A 394 7.44 6.94 -15.52
N LYS A 395 8.17 7.00 -14.40
CA LYS A 395 8.33 5.85 -13.51
C LYS A 395 7.06 5.50 -12.74
N ASP A 396 6.25 6.49 -12.38
CA ASP A 396 4.97 6.26 -11.73
C ASP A 396 3.98 5.61 -12.70
N MET A 397 3.95 6.06 -13.97
CA MET A 397 3.15 5.43 -15.01
C MET A 397 3.61 3.99 -15.32
N GLU A 398 4.92 3.75 -15.40
CA GLU A 398 5.47 2.39 -15.50
C GLU A 398 4.98 1.51 -14.34
N ALA A 399 5.06 2.00 -13.11
CA ALA A 399 4.62 1.27 -11.92
C ALA A 399 3.12 0.92 -11.97
N ILE A 400 2.28 1.88 -12.39
CA ILE A 400 0.83 1.66 -12.55
C ILE A 400 0.56 0.58 -13.60
N LEU A 401 1.19 0.69 -14.78
CA LEU A 401 0.98 -0.25 -15.88
C LEU A 401 1.54 -1.65 -15.60
N VAL A 402 2.69 -1.75 -14.92
CA VAL A 402 3.28 -3.04 -14.50
C VAL A 402 2.41 -3.73 -13.45
N ALA A 403 1.90 -2.97 -12.49
CA ALA A 403 1.06 -3.51 -11.43
C ALA A 403 -0.34 -3.93 -11.95
N GLY A 404 -0.78 -3.36 -13.05
CA GLY A 404 -2.06 -3.63 -13.68
C GLY A 404 -3.21 -2.78 -13.17
N GLU A 405 -4.38 -3.04 -13.75
CA GLU A 405 -5.61 -2.30 -13.51
C GLU A 405 -6.30 -2.73 -12.22
N LEU A 406 -6.78 -1.74 -11.45
CA LEU A 406 -7.65 -1.98 -10.30
C LEU A 406 -9.04 -2.41 -10.77
N PRO A 407 -9.68 -3.38 -10.10
CA PRO A 407 -10.99 -3.91 -10.51
C PRO A 407 -12.14 -2.91 -10.34
N ALA A 408 -11.94 -1.89 -9.56
CA ALA A 408 -12.85 -0.78 -9.35
C ALA A 408 -12.10 0.42 -8.75
N LYS A 409 -12.73 1.58 -8.75
CA LYS A 409 -12.21 2.80 -8.13
C LYS A 409 -11.99 2.61 -6.64
N ILE A 410 -10.96 3.27 -6.12
CA ILE A 410 -10.63 3.28 -4.69
C ILE A 410 -10.84 4.68 -4.15
N ASN A 411 -11.68 4.77 -3.11
CA ASN A 411 -11.94 5.99 -2.37
C ASN A 411 -11.11 6.01 -1.08
N ILE A 412 -10.61 7.18 -0.68
CA ILE A 412 -9.93 7.34 0.60
C ILE A 412 -10.98 7.66 1.66
N ALA A 413 -11.31 6.66 2.49
CA ALA A 413 -12.25 6.83 3.60
C ALA A 413 -11.64 7.62 4.78
N SER A 414 -10.34 7.45 5.02
CA SER A 414 -9.60 8.17 6.06
C SER A 414 -8.13 8.33 5.67
N LYS A 415 -7.57 9.48 5.98
CA LYS A 415 -6.16 9.80 5.75
C LYS A 415 -5.59 10.48 6.99
N LEU A 416 -4.51 9.92 7.51
CA LEU A 416 -3.71 10.52 8.58
C LEU A 416 -2.27 10.65 8.08
N GLN A 417 -1.77 11.86 8.07
CA GLN A 417 -0.38 12.16 7.76
C GLN A 417 0.35 12.50 9.05
N VAL A 418 1.51 11.87 9.25
CA VAL A 418 2.40 12.12 10.38
C VAL A 418 3.68 12.76 9.86
N ASP A 419 4.01 13.94 10.35
CA ASP A 419 5.23 14.63 9.95
C ASP A 419 6.48 13.96 10.54
N ALA A 420 7.54 13.87 9.75
CA ALA A 420 8.82 13.28 10.18
C ALA A 420 9.45 14.02 11.39
N SER A 421 9.16 15.31 11.56
CA SER A 421 9.63 16.09 12.71
C SER A 421 9.04 15.59 14.03
N LEU A 422 7.75 15.27 14.05
CA LEU A 422 7.08 14.68 15.23
C LEU A 422 7.66 13.30 15.56
N GLY A 423 8.05 12.53 14.55
CA GLY A 423 8.69 11.24 14.72
C GLY A 423 10.08 11.37 15.37
N SER A 424 10.90 12.30 14.94
CA SER A 424 12.25 12.51 15.52
C SER A 424 12.21 12.91 16.99
N ASP A 425 11.30 13.80 17.38
CA ASP A 425 11.10 14.18 18.78
C ASP A 425 10.61 12.99 19.61
N SER A 426 9.74 12.17 19.06
CA SER A 426 9.23 10.95 19.70
C SER A 426 10.33 9.91 19.92
N ILE A 427 11.26 9.75 18.97
CA ILE A 427 12.43 8.87 19.12
C ILE A 427 13.32 9.36 20.25
N VAL A 428 13.69 10.65 20.28
CA VAL A 428 14.56 11.23 21.32
C VAL A 428 13.91 11.10 22.69
N ASN A 429 12.64 11.46 22.82
CA ASN A 429 11.90 11.36 24.08
C ASN A 429 11.74 9.90 24.53
N GLY A 430 11.43 8.99 23.61
CA GLY A 430 11.33 7.56 23.87
C GLY A 430 12.64 6.97 24.34
N PHE A 431 13.75 7.28 23.67
CA PHE A 431 15.08 6.84 24.06
C PHE A 431 15.50 7.37 25.45
N ASN A 432 15.27 8.66 25.71
CA ASN A 432 15.52 9.25 27.03
C ASN A 432 14.68 8.57 28.12
N SER A 433 13.42 8.23 27.83
CA SER A 433 12.55 7.52 28.77
C SER A 433 13.08 6.12 29.09
N ILE A 434 13.57 5.38 28.08
CA ILE A 434 14.24 4.07 28.27
C ILE A 434 15.47 4.23 29.15
N LEU A 435 16.34 5.22 28.89
CA LEU A 435 17.55 5.46 29.68
C LEU A 435 17.25 5.80 31.14
N ILE A 436 16.23 6.65 31.38
CA ILE A 436 15.81 7.02 32.74
C ILE A 436 15.27 5.79 33.47
N ALA A 437 14.32 5.05 32.85
CA ALA A 437 13.77 3.83 33.45
C ALA A 437 14.85 2.80 33.76
N LEU A 438 15.74 2.54 32.80
CA LEU A 438 16.86 1.63 32.94
C LEU A 438 17.77 2.04 34.12
N SER A 439 18.14 3.33 34.19
CA SER A 439 19.02 3.85 35.22
C SER A 439 18.41 3.72 36.62
N LEU A 440 17.14 4.04 36.78
CA LEU A 440 16.45 3.92 38.07
C LEU A 440 16.40 2.48 38.54
N VAL A 441 16.12 1.56 37.64
CA VAL A 441 16.03 0.14 37.93
C VAL A 441 17.43 -0.46 38.24
N LEU A 442 18.46 -0.10 37.48
CA LEU A 442 19.86 -0.51 37.75
C LEU A 442 20.31 -0.08 39.15
N ILE A 443 20.06 1.17 39.53
CA ILE A 443 20.38 1.71 40.83
C ILE A 443 19.65 0.96 41.95
N PHE A 444 18.32 0.79 41.79
CA PHE A 444 17.51 0.06 42.76
C PHE A 444 18.04 -1.34 43.01
N MET A 445 18.34 -2.10 41.95
CA MET A 445 18.83 -3.47 42.07
C MET A 445 20.17 -3.56 42.77
N ILE A 446 21.10 -2.66 42.51
CA ILE A 446 22.40 -2.62 43.19
C ILE A 446 22.24 -2.30 44.68
N LEU A 447 21.38 -1.32 45.01
CA LEU A 447 21.19 -0.91 46.40
C LEU A 447 20.50 -1.99 47.23
N TYR A 448 19.50 -2.67 46.66
CA TYR A 448 18.66 -3.64 47.39
C TYR A 448 19.24 -5.06 47.39
N TYR A 449 19.72 -5.58 46.23
CA TYR A 449 20.19 -6.95 46.06
C TYR A 449 21.71 -7.07 45.96
N LYS A 450 22.46 -5.99 46.09
CA LYS A 450 23.94 -5.96 46.12
C LYS A 450 24.58 -6.79 44.99
N GLY A 451 25.32 -7.88 45.31
CA GLY A 451 25.99 -8.73 44.32
C GLY A 451 25.04 -9.45 43.38
N PHE A 452 23.89 -9.91 43.84
CA PHE A 452 22.84 -10.48 43.00
C PHE A 452 22.18 -9.42 42.14
N GLY A 453 22.09 -8.16 42.60
CA GLY A 453 21.64 -7.02 41.83
C GLY A 453 22.52 -6.75 40.60
N LEU A 454 23.84 -6.87 40.73
CA LEU A 454 24.74 -6.76 39.58
C LEU A 454 24.52 -7.87 38.54
N LEU A 455 24.21 -9.09 39.00
CA LEU A 455 23.90 -10.22 38.11
C LEU A 455 22.58 -9.97 37.37
N ALA A 456 21.54 -9.49 38.07
CA ALA A 456 20.25 -9.12 37.46
C ALA A 456 20.38 -7.97 36.45
N ASN A 457 21.18 -6.97 36.77
CA ASN A 457 21.46 -5.83 35.88
C ASN A 457 22.16 -6.30 34.59
N PHE A 458 23.09 -7.20 34.69
CA PHE A 458 23.74 -7.81 33.52
C PHE A 458 22.72 -8.59 32.67
N ALA A 459 21.87 -9.39 33.30
CA ALA A 459 20.82 -10.11 32.62
C ALA A 459 19.80 -9.18 31.93
N MET A 460 19.48 -8.03 32.52
CA MET A 460 18.57 -7.04 31.94
C MET A 460 19.21 -6.33 30.74
N ILE A 461 20.50 -5.98 30.77
CA ILE A 461 21.20 -5.42 29.60
C ILE A 461 21.22 -6.43 28.46
N LEU A 462 21.46 -7.71 28.75
CA LEU A 462 21.36 -8.78 27.76
C LEU A 462 19.96 -8.97 27.20
N ASN A 463 18.95 -8.84 28.05
CA ASN A 463 17.56 -8.90 27.62
C ASN A 463 17.25 -7.82 26.58
N LEU A 464 17.66 -6.57 26.85
CA LEU A 464 17.47 -5.46 25.91
C LEU A 464 18.22 -5.71 24.59
N LEU A 465 19.46 -6.21 24.66
CA LEU A 465 20.24 -6.56 23.47
C LEU A 465 19.55 -7.66 22.65
N PHE A 466 19.00 -8.68 23.29
CA PHE A 466 18.27 -9.75 22.60
C PHE A 466 16.99 -9.23 21.96
N ILE A 467 16.20 -8.39 22.63
CA ILE A 467 15.00 -7.78 22.08
C ILE A 467 15.34 -7.00 20.81
N LEU A 468 16.34 -6.12 20.88
CA LEU A 468 16.74 -5.31 19.72
C LEU A 468 17.29 -6.16 18.58
N ALA A 469 18.05 -7.21 18.88
CA ALA A 469 18.55 -8.13 17.87
C ALA A 469 17.44 -8.94 17.18
N PHE A 470 16.42 -9.37 17.93
CA PHE A 470 15.28 -10.06 17.36
C PHE A 470 14.40 -9.11 16.52
N LEU A 471 14.19 -7.88 16.99
CA LEU A 471 13.43 -6.87 16.22
C LEU A 471 14.16 -6.45 14.92
N SER A 472 15.50 -6.51 14.91
CA SER A 472 16.31 -6.23 13.71
C SER A 472 16.34 -7.41 12.72
N ASN A 473 15.73 -8.55 13.07
CA ASN A 473 15.77 -9.73 12.22
C ASN A 473 14.65 -9.67 11.16
N PRO A 474 14.99 -9.67 9.85
CA PRO A 474 14.02 -9.60 8.77
C PRO A 474 12.93 -10.69 8.80
N TRP A 475 13.24 -11.85 9.40
CA TRP A 475 12.28 -12.98 9.51
C TRP A 475 11.11 -12.71 10.45
N ILE A 476 11.25 -11.74 11.38
CA ILE A 476 10.20 -11.43 12.36
C ILE A 476 9.24 -10.39 11.81
N ASN A 477 9.67 -9.64 10.79
CA ASN A 477 8.87 -8.61 10.10
C ASN A 477 8.16 -7.66 11.08
N ALA A 478 8.92 -7.12 12.04
CA ALA A 478 8.40 -6.27 13.11
C ALA A 478 8.92 -4.85 12.97
N THR A 479 7.99 -3.89 12.94
CA THR A 479 8.30 -2.46 12.96
C THR A 479 8.28 -1.93 14.39
N LEU A 480 9.30 -1.16 14.77
CA LEU A 480 9.32 -0.45 16.04
C LEU A 480 8.47 0.81 15.97
N SER A 481 7.35 0.80 16.65
CA SER A 481 6.43 1.92 16.80
C SER A 481 6.59 2.62 18.17
N LEU A 482 5.98 3.79 18.36
CA LEU A 482 5.98 4.46 19.66
C LEU A 482 5.37 3.59 20.78
N PRO A 483 4.23 2.91 20.60
CA PRO A 483 3.77 1.88 21.55
C PRO A 483 4.75 0.72 21.71
N GLY A 484 5.51 0.35 20.65
CA GLY A 484 6.57 -0.65 20.74
C GLY A 484 7.70 -0.22 21.68
N ILE A 485 8.11 1.06 21.67
CA ILE A 485 9.04 1.63 22.66
C ILE A 485 8.46 1.53 24.08
N ALA A 486 7.18 1.86 24.26
CA ALA A 486 6.51 1.67 25.55
C ALA A 486 6.52 0.20 26.00
N GLY A 487 6.36 -0.75 25.06
CA GLY A 487 6.53 -2.19 25.31
C GLY A 487 7.93 -2.54 25.80
N ILE A 488 8.98 -1.98 25.21
CA ILE A 488 10.37 -2.17 25.68
C ILE A 488 10.53 -1.63 27.10
N ILE A 489 10.04 -0.43 27.41
CA ILE A 489 10.10 0.16 28.76
C ILE A 489 9.39 -0.73 29.79
N LEU A 490 8.21 -1.23 29.45
CA LEU A 490 7.47 -2.15 30.29
C LEU A 490 8.24 -3.46 30.53
N THR A 491 8.84 -4.02 29.49
CA THR A 491 9.60 -5.27 29.60
C THR A 491 10.90 -5.11 30.42
N VAL A 492 11.50 -3.93 30.46
CA VAL A 492 12.62 -3.62 31.36
C VAL A 492 12.21 -3.80 32.83
N GLY A 493 11.03 -3.35 33.21
CA GLY A 493 10.48 -3.59 34.55
C GLY A 493 10.21 -5.07 34.80
N MET A 494 9.51 -5.74 33.89
CA MET A 494 9.15 -7.16 34.02
C MET A 494 10.37 -8.09 33.99
N ALA A 495 11.45 -7.73 33.29
CA ALA A 495 12.67 -8.53 33.24
C ALA A 495 13.34 -8.69 34.62
N ILE A 496 13.13 -7.73 35.49
CA ILE A 496 13.65 -7.78 36.87
C ILE A 496 12.75 -8.58 37.78
N ASP A 497 11.45 -8.57 37.60
CA ASP A 497 10.49 -9.32 38.45
C ASP A 497 10.84 -10.78 38.56
N ALA A 498 11.22 -11.43 37.44
CA ALA A 498 11.66 -12.80 37.43
C ALA A 498 12.89 -13.02 38.30
N ASN A 499 13.90 -12.10 38.24
CA ASN A 499 15.11 -12.17 39.06
C ASN A 499 14.79 -11.93 40.53
N VAL A 500 13.93 -10.96 40.85
CA VAL A 500 13.47 -10.68 42.23
C VAL A 500 12.80 -11.91 42.81
N ILE A 501 11.87 -12.57 42.12
CA ILE A 501 11.22 -13.80 42.59
C ILE A 501 12.24 -14.88 42.86
N ILE A 502 13.22 -15.07 41.99
CA ILE A 502 14.31 -16.04 42.19
C ILE A 502 15.12 -15.68 43.44
N PHE A 503 15.53 -14.44 43.60
CA PHE A 503 16.37 -13.98 44.71
C PHE A 503 15.66 -14.08 46.04
N GLU A 504 14.40 -13.72 46.12
CA GLU A 504 13.61 -13.87 47.35
C GLU A 504 13.42 -15.37 47.70
N ARG A 505 13.22 -16.25 46.71
CA ARG A 505 13.18 -17.70 46.97
C ARG A 505 14.54 -18.25 47.45
N ILE A 506 15.63 -17.75 46.92
CA ILE A 506 16.98 -18.09 47.41
C ILE A 506 17.15 -17.58 48.85
N ARG A 507 16.71 -16.34 49.17
CA ARG A 507 16.77 -15.77 50.51
C ARG A 507 15.95 -16.58 51.53
N GLU A 508 14.75 -17.04 51.16
CA GLU A 508 13.94 -17.95 51.99
C GLU A 508 14.63 -19.29 52.25
N GLU A 509 15.29 -19.89 51.25
CA GLU A 509 16.00 -21.18 51.42
C GLU A 509 17.31 -21.05 52.20
N MET A 510 17.95 -19.87 52.24
CA MET A 510 19.12 -19.61 53.06
C MET A 510 18.84 -19.80 54.56
N LEU A 511 17.61 -19.56 54.99
CA LEU A 511 17.20 -19.75 56.38
C LEU A 511 17.17 -21.24 56.82
N LYS A 512 17.29 -22.20 55.90
CA LYS A 512 17.11 -23.64 56.14
C LYS A 512 18.41 -24.44 56.30
N GLN A 513 19.54 -23.80 56.50
CA GLN A 513 20.86 -24.42 56.73
C GLN A 513 21.28 -25.51 55.72
N LYS A 514 21.05 -25.26 54.44
CA LYS A 514 21.43 -26.13 53.31
C LYS A 514 22.76 -25.71 52.70
N THR A 515 23.30 -26.55 51.83
CA THR A 515 24.47 -26.14 51.04
C THR A 515 24.09 -25.01 50.08
N ILE A 516 25.04 -24.10 49.79
CA ILE A 516 24.80 -22.96 48.90
C ILE A 516 24.27 -23.43 47.55
N MET A 517 24.76 -24.54 47.04
CA MET A 517 24.36 -25.10 45.76
C MET A 517 22.88 -25.59 45.79
N ASP A 518 22.50 -26.28 46.88
CA ASP A 518 21.13 -26.74 47.09
C ASP A 518 20.15 -25.58 47.24
N ILE A 519 20.57 -24.52 47.97
CA ILE A 519 19.76 -23.30 48.15
C ILE A 519 19.42 -22.68 46.77
N ILE A 520 20.43 -22.54 45.91
CA ILE A 520 20.24 -21.96 44.57
C ILE A 520 19.37 -22.88 43.71
N ASP A 521 19.65 -24.19 43.65
CA ASP A 521 18.88 -25.12 42.82
C ASP A 521 17.40 -25.19 43.23
N ILE A 522 17.14 -25.18 44.53
CA ILE A 522 15.76 -25.19 45.06
C ILE A 522 15.08 -23.83 44.80
N GLY A 523 15.80 -22.72 45.00
CA GLY A 523 15.31 -21.37 44.74
C GLY A 523 14.84 -21.20 43.29
N TYR A 524 15.70 -21.56 42.34
CA TYR A 524 15.36 -21.53 40.91
C TYR A 524 14.21 -22.49 40.56
N LYS A 525 14.19 -23.71 41.09
CA LYS A 525 13.14 -24.69 40.83
C LYS A 525 11.77 -24.22 41.33
N LYS A 526 11.70 -23.61 42.51
CA LYS A 526 10.45 -23.09 43.11
C LYS A 526 9.99 -21.83 42.40
N ALA A 527 10.89 -20.92 42.05
CA ALA A 527 10.58 -19.70 41.33
C ALA A 527 10.08 -19.97 39.89
N PHE A 528 10.61 -21.02 39.24
CA PHE A 528 10.31 -21.32 37.84
C PHE A 528 8.81 -21.41 37.54
N GLN A 529 8.05 -22.13 38.33
CA GLN A 529 6.62 -22.31 38.09
C GLN A 529 5.87 -20.97 38.23
N THR A 530 6.15 -20.21 39.25
CA THR A 530 5.53 -18.90 39.48
C THR A 530 5.85 -17.92 38.32
N ILE A 531 7.12 -17.91 37.87
CA ILE A 531 7.56 -17.07 36.74
C ILE A 531 6.86 -17.50 35.44
N LEU A 532 6.76 -18.82 35.19
CA LEU A 532 6.09 -19.34 34.00
C LEU A 532 4.61 -18.96 33.97
N ASP A 533 3.89 -19.19 35.07
CA ASP A 533 2.44 -18.91 35.17
C ASP A 533 2.14 -17.40 34.98
N SER A 534 2.93 -16.54 35.64
CA SER A 534 2.79 -15.08 35.50
C SER A 534 3.06 -14.59 34.08
N ASN A 535 4.14 -15.04 33.45
CA ASN A 535 4.51 -14.61 32.12
C ASN A 535 3.61 -15.21 31.03
N LEU A 536 3.07 -16.42 31.23
CA LEU A 536 2.14 -17.05 30.31
C LEU A 536 0.83 -16.24 30.17
N THR A 537 0.28 -15.75 31.27
CA THR A 537 -0.93 -14.91 31.23
C THR A 537 -0.70 -13.62 30.44
N THR A 538 0.44 -12.98 30.63
CA THR A 538 0.81 -11.76 29.87
C THR A 538 1.07 -12.08 28.41
N LEU A 539 1.70 -13.23 28.10
CA LEU A 539 1.95 -13.66 26.72
C LEU A 539 0.64 -13.97 25.98
N ILE A 540 -0.36 -14.56 26.64
CA ILE A 540 -1.70 -14.76 26.07
C ILE A 540 -2.34 -13.42 25.71
N SER A 541 -2.25 -12.43 26.60
CA SER A 541 -2.75 -11.09 26.33
C SER A 541 -2.04 -10.42 25.16
N ALA A 542 -0.71 -10.53 25.10
CA ALA A 542 0.09 -10.01 23.99
C ALA A 542 -0.23 -10.71 22.66
N THR A 543 -0.46 -12.04 22.69
CA THR A 543 -0.88 -12.79 21.50
C THR A 543 -2.26 -12.33 21.02
N SER A 544 -3.20 -12.07 21.92
CA SER A 544 -4.51 -11.52 21.57
C SER A 544 -4.38 -10.14 20.89
N LEU A 545 -3.53 -9.25 21.43
CA LEU A 545 -3.24 -7.96 20.82
C LEU A 545 -2.56 -8.10 19.45
N TYR A 546 -1.73 -9.11 19.25
CA TYR A 546 -1.10 -9.38 17.95
C TYR A 546 -2.11 -9.85 16.90
N LEU A 547 -3.05 -10.72 17.28
CA LEU A 547 -4.05 -11.29 16.36
C LEU A 547 -5.15 -10.28 15.99
N PHE A 548 -5.61 -9.48 16.95
CA PHE A 548 -6.73 -8.56 16.75
C PHE A 548 -6.31 -7.09 16.63
N GLY A 549 -5.07 -6.76 16.96
CA GLY A 549 -4.54 -5.40 16.85
C GLY A 549 -4.16 -5.02 15.43
N SER A 550 -4.16 -3.72 15.15
CA SER A 550 -3.71 -3.14 13.89
C SER A 550 -2.54 -2.17 14.12
N GLY A 551 -1.67 -2.02 13.10
CA GLY A 551 -0.59 -1.05 13.09
C GLY A 551 0.23 -0.96 14.39
N PRO A 552 0.25 0.20 15.07
CA PRO A 552 1.06 0.42 16.27
C PRO A 552 0.79 -0.55 17.42
N ILE A 553 -0.47 -1.03 17.59
CA ILE A 553 -0.84 -2.00 18.64
C ILE A 553 -0.17 -3.35 18.39
N LYS A 554 -0.08 -3.75 17.13
CA LYS A 554 0.60 -4.99 16.74
C LYS A 554 2.11 -4.90 17.03
N GLY A 555 2.74 -3.75 16.75
CA GLY A 555 4.12 -3.47 17.12
C GLY A 555 4.37 -3.58 18.63
N PHE A 556 3.48 -3.02 19.46
CA PHE A 556 3.52 -3.19 20.92
C PHE A 556 3.43 -4.66 21.34
N ALA A 557 2.50 -5.41 20.76
CA ALA A 557 2.30 -6.82 21.09
C ALA A 557 3.54 -7.67 20.77
N VAL A 558 4.22 -7.40 19.65
CA VAL A 558 5.46 -8.09 19.26
C VAL A 558 6.59 -7.77 20.23
N THR A 559 6.83 -6.48 20.52
CA THR A 559 7.91 -6.08 21.46
C THR A 559 7.67 -6.64 22.86
N LEU A 560 6.43 -6.62 23.34
CA LEU A 560 6.05 -7.21 24.62
C LEU A 560 6.27 -8.73 24.65
N SER A 561 5.85 -9.45 23.63
CA SER A 561 6.02 -10.91 23.54
C SER A 561 7.50 -11.30 23.50
N LEU A 562 8.30 -10.64 22.67
CA LEU A 562 9.75 -10.86 22.61
C LEU A 562 10.40 -10.52 23.94
N GLY A 563 10.01 -9.42 24.58
CA GLY A 563 10.52 -9.00 25.87
C GLY A 563 10.28 -10.03 26.97
N ILE A 564 9.08 -10.61 27.04
CA ILE A 564 8.74 -11.67 27.99
C ILE A 564 9.60 -12.92 27.74
N ILE A 565 9.68 -13.39 26.50
CA ILE A 565 10.45 -14.60 26.14
C ILE A 565 11.93 -14.39 26.47
N CYS A 566 12.51 -13.25 26.09
CA CYS A 566 13.91 -12.92 26.38
C CYS A 566 14.17 -12.77 27.87
N SER A 567 13.24 -12.16 28.64
CA SER A 567 13.40 -11.98 30.09
C SER A 567 13.36 -13.32 30.83
N MET A 568 12.47 -14.22 30.46
CA MET A 568 12.44 -15.58 31.02
C MET A 568 13.74 -16.32 30.73
N PHE A 569 14.24 -16.24 29.50
CA PHE A 569 15.52 -16.87 29.13
C PHE A 569 16.68 -16.29 29.92
N THR A 570 16.81 -14.97 30.00
CA THR A 570 17.92 -14.33 30.71
C THR A 570 17.84 -14.59 32.22
N ALA A 571 16.66 -14.47 32.84
CA ALA A 571 16.49 -14.67 34.27
C ALA A 571 16.65 -16.15 34.70
N ILE A 572 16.16 -17.11 33.94
CA ILE A 572 16.15 -18.52 34.36
C ILE A 572 17.41 -19.24 33.88
N PHE A 573 17.85 -18.96 32.66
CA PHE A 573 18.93 -19.70 32.04
C PHE A 573 20.29 -19.02 32.22
N VAL A 574 20.39 -17.73 31.85
CA VAL A 574 21.65 -16.98 31.83
C VAL A 574 22.14 -16.71 33.25
N THR A 575 21.28 -16.15 34.12
CA THR A 575 21.69 -15.84 35.51
C THR A 575 22.07 -17.09 36.28
N ARG A 576 21.33 -18.19 36.11
CA ARG A 576 21.69 -19.48 36.74
C ARG A 576 23.03 -20.00 36.25
N THR A 577 23.30 -19.89 34.92
CA THR A 577 24.57 -20.37 34.34
C THR A 577 25.75 -19.58 34.89
N ILE A 578 25.65 -18.25 34.96
CA ILE A 578 26.71 -17.38 35.50
C ILE A 578 26.89 -17.66 36.99
N LEU A 579 25.83 -17.77 37.77
CA LEU A 579 25.86 -18.00 39.20
C LEU A 579 26.53 -19.34 39.55
N ILE A 580 26.14 -20.43 38.88
CA ILE A 580 26.75 -21.76 39.08
C ILE A 580 28.24 -21.73 38.70
N THR A 581 28.60 -21.05 37.63
CA THR A 581 30.00 -20.90 37.20
C THR A 581 30.80 -20.14 38.23
N PHE A 582 30.29 -19.01 38.72
CA PHE A 582 30.94 -18.19 39.72
C PHE A 582 31.19 -18.98 41.01
N LEU A 583 30.22 -19.78 41.45
CA LEU A 583 30.35 -20.64 42.64
C LEU A 583 31.32 -21.81 42.44
N SER A 584 31.47 -22.32 41.23
CA SER A 584 32.42 -23.39 40.91
C SER A 584 33.88 -22.90 40.96
N PHE A 585 34.14 -21.63 40.68
CA PHE A 585 35.49 -21.04 40.71
C PHE A 585 35.89 -20.46 42.07
N ARG A 586 34.93 -20.00 42.90
CA ARG A 586 35.18 -19.43 44.21
C ARG A 586 34.45 -20.20 45.30
N LYS A 587 35.20 -20.65 46.33
CA LYS A 587 34.60 -21.18 47.56
C LYS A 587 34.00 -20.03 48.39
N ILE A 588 32.76 -19.64 48.04
CA ILE A 588 32.05 -18.58 48.72
C ILE A 588 31.44 -19.15 50.01
N LYS A 589 31.63 -18.48 51.12
CA LYS A 589 31.09 -18.87 52.43
C LYS A 589 29.71 -18.24 52.69
N GLU A 590 29.43 -17.07 52.09
CA GLU A 590 28.19 -16.34 52.27
C GLU A 590 27.75 -15.74 50.93
N LEU A 591 26.42 -15.79 50.62
CA LEU A 591 25.82 -15.16 49.44
C LEU A 591 25.56 -13.67 49.75
N SER A 592 25.97 -12.77 48.84
CA SER A 592 25.71 -11.32 48.92
C SER A 592 24.37 -11.00 48.24
N ILE A 593 23.25 -11.15 48.97
CA ILE A 593 21.89 -10.96 48.50
C ILE A 593 21.13 -10.00 49.40
#